data_64b40b6e42d94c269a5a41db7e13da4d
#
_entry.id   64b40b6e42d94c269a5a41db7e13da4d
#
_cell.length_a   1.000
_cell.length_b   1.000
_cell.length_c   1.000
_cell.angle_alpha   90.00
_cell.angle_beta   90.00
_cell.angle_gamma   90.00
#
_symmetry.space_group_name_H-M   'P 1'
#
loop_
_entity.id
_entity.type
_entity.pdbx_description
1 polymer ?
#
loop_
_entity_poly.entity_id
_entity_poly.type
_entity_poly.pdbx_seq_one_letter_code
_entity_poly.pdbx_strand_id
1 'polypeptide(L)'
;VATENGGSLYVLQARPPAIIALWPDGSHEVVVANLTRTPDGIKVDVENQIVYWTNMGSGIHLIDGDPVSGAVPPNDGTIESAKLDGSEHRVLVPAGVAGTPKELVLDKEGGFLYWCDREGMRVMRARTDGSEVTELVRTGNFPADTGDATRHCVGIALDKPNGHLYWTQKGPPDAGEGRIFRAGLDLPAGAQPDARPDLECLLDQLPEPIDLDIDHRDSMLYWTDRGDDTHDGNTLNRAKISAAGLADREVLARDLQEGIGVSLDPRGRRAFVTDLGGNVRELNIDTKHESHFTTISHLGALTGIDYADL
;
A
#
# COMPACT_ATOMS: atom_id res chain seq x y z
N VAL A 1 26.51 0.47 10.12
CA VAL A 1 26.77 1.37 11.28
C VAL A 1 25.51 2.17 11.46
N ALA A 2 24.65 1.78 12.43
CA ALA A 2 23.45 2.54 12.76
C ALA A 2 23.84 3.96 13.17
N THR A 3 23.33 4.95 12.48
CA THR A 3 23.49 6.37 12.85
C THR A 3 22.49 6.68 13.97
N GLU A 4 22.93 7.40 14.99
CA GLU A 4 22.22 7.66 16.26
C GLU A 4 20.88 8.44 16.15
N ASN A 5 20.35 8.73 14.94
CA ASN A 5 19.11 9.50 14.78
C ASN A 5 18.40 9.24 13.44
N GLY A 6 18.01 8.01 13.14
CA GLY A 6 17.15 7.83 11.99
C GLY A 6 16.95 6.37 11.61
N GLY A 7 15.70 5.92 11.61
CA GLY A 7 15.30 4.67 10.98
C GLY A 7 15.65 4.64 9.49
N SER A 8 15.47 3.50 8.87
CA SER A 8 15.68 3.30 7.43
C SER A 8 14.34 3.26 6.72
N LEU A 9 14.35 3.69 5.46
CA LEU A 9 13.23 3.46 4.55
C LEU A 9 13.53 2.25 3.67
N TYR A 10 12.54 1.41 3.48
CA TYR A 10 12.59 0.34 2.50
C TYR A 10 11.61 0.68 1.39
N VAL A 11 12.09 0.77 0.15
CA VAL A 11 11.29 1.14 -1.01
C VAL A 11 11.35 0.08 -2.08
N LEU A 12 10.27 -0.02 -2.83
CA LEU A 12 10.16 -0.93 -3.95
C LEU A 12 10.42 -0.18 -5.25
N GLN A 13 11.43 -0.64 -5.98
CA GLN A 13 11.70 -0.18 -7.34
C GLN A 13 10.95 -1.07 -8.34
N ALA A 14 10.22 -0.42 -9.25
CA ALA A 14 9.43 -1.15 -10.24
C ALA A 14 10.26 -1.69 -11.41
N ARG A 15 11.32 -0.95 -11.83
CA ARG A 15 12.16 -1.33 -12.98
C ARG A 15 13.60 -0.83 -12.84
N PRO A 16 14.62 -1.74 -12.83
CA PRO A 16 14.44 -3.19 -12.67
C PRO A 16 13.85 -3.49 -11.30
N PRO A 17 13.00 -4.54 -11.16
CA PRO A 17 12.32 -4.82 -9.90
C PRO A 17 13.30 -5.17 -8.79
N ALA A 18 13.24 -4.42 -7.68
CA ALA A 18 14.15 -4.58 -6.54
C ALA A 18 13.57 -4.01 -5.25
N ILE A 19 14.12 -4.45 -4.11
CA ILE A 19 13.91 -3.84 -2.79
C ILE A 19 15.16 -3.07 -2.43
N ILE A 20 15.01 -1.80 -2.03
CA ILE A 20 16.10 -0.89 -1.73
C ILE A 20 15.93 -0.35 -0.32
N ALA A 21 16.97 -0.43 0.50
CA ALA A 21 17.06 0.27 1.77
C ALA A 21 17.69 1.65 1.55
N LEU A 22 17.11 2.69 2.16
CA LEU A 22 17.56 4.08 2.10
C LEU A 22 17.81 4.60 3.50
N TRP A 23 18.88 5.37 3.68
CA TRP A 23 19.23 6.02 4.94
C TRP A 23 19.13 7.54 4.84
N PRO A 24 18.96 8.25 5.99
CA PRO A 24 18.82 9.70 6.02
C PRO A 24 20.00 10.49 5.41
N ASP A 25 21.18 9.89 5.31
CA ASP A 25 22.35 10.50 4.67
C ASP A 25 22.34 10.40 3.13
N GLY A 26 21.26 9.81 2.55
CA GLY A 26 21.10 9.60 1.12
C GLY A 26 21.82 8.35 0.58
N SER A 27 22.52 7.60 1.45
CA SER A 27 23.05 6.29 1.06
C SER A 27 21.94 5.27 0.86
N HIS A 28 22.17 4.29 0.01
CA HIS A 28 21.21 3.23 -0.28
C HIS A 28 21.91 1.91 -0.60
N GLU A 29 21.19 0.83 -0.41
CA GLU A 29 21.63 -0.54 -0.71
C GLU A 29 20.48 -1.34 -1.33
N VAL A 30 20.81 -2.19 -2.31
CA VAL A 30 19.85 -3.14 -2.87
C VAL A 30 19.79 -4.37 -1.95
N VAL A 31 18.68 -4.52 -1.24
CA VAL A 31 18.42 -5.63 -0.32
C VAL A 31 18.05 -6.90 -1.08
N VAL A 32 17.12 -6.81 -2.03
CA VAL A 32 16.73 -7.93 -2.90
C VAL A 32 16.74 -7.43 -4.34
N ALA A 33 17.61 -8.01 -5.16
CA ALA A 33 17.72 -7.69 -6.57
C ALA A 33 16.98 -8.70 -7.45
N ASN A 34 16.70 -8.27 -8.69
CA ASN A 34 16.18 -9.15 -9.75
C ASN A 34 14.88 -9.87 -9.36
N LEU A 35 13.95 -9.16 -8.72
CA LEU A 35 12.61 -9.67 -8.53
C LEU A 35 12.01 -10.01 -9.91
N THR A 36 11.24 -11.08 -9.97
CA THR A 36 10.71 -11.60 -11.26
C THR A 36 9.48 -10.86 -11.73
N ARG A 37 8.86 -10.06 -10.86
CA ARG A 37 7.60 -9.33 -11.08
C ARG A 37 7.72 -7.92 -10.55
N THR A 38 6.83 -7.04 -10.98
CA THR A 38 6.72 -5.68 -10.44
C THR A 38 6.21 -5.75 -9.01
N PRO A 39 6.98 -5.31 -8.00
CA PRO A 39 6.54 -5.26 -6.62
C PRO A 39 5.65 -4.03 -6.37
N ASP A 40 4.80 -4.07 -5.32
CA ASP A 40 3.92 -2.94 -5.00
C ASP A 40 3.87 -2.60 -3.51
N GLY A 41 3.41 -3.49 -2.64
CA GLY A 41 3.34 -3.26 -1.20
C GLY A 41 4.51 -3.89 -0.46
N ILE A 42 4.96 -3.25 0.64
CA ILE A 42 6.11 -3.71 1.44
C ILE A 42 5.87 -3.47 2.93
N LYS A 43 6.28 -4.43 3.75
CA LYS A 43 6.40 -4.26 5.20
C LYS A 43 7.65 -4.94 5.75
N VAL A 44 8.27 -4.28 6.73
CA VAL A 44 9.51 -4.73 7.37
C VAL A 44 9.25 -5.12 8.82
N ASP A 45 9.65 -6.33 9.16
CA ASP A 45 9.73 -6.79 10.54
C ASP A 45 11.19 -6.73 11.01
N VAL A 46 11.56 -5.58 11.57
CA VAL A 46 12.92 -5.33 12.06
C VAL A 46 13.33 -6.34 13.15
N GLU A 47 12.42 -6.69 14.03
CA GLU A 47 12.69 -7.60 15.15
C GLU A 47 13.07 -8.99 14.66
N ASN A 48 12.37 -9.51 13.65
CA ASN A 48 12.64 -10.82 13.06
C ASN A 48 13.56 -10.75 11.84
N GLN A 49 14.01 -9.55 11.46
CA GLN A 49 14.87 -9.31 10.30
C GLN A 49 14.27 -9.85 9.00
N ILE A 50 12.97 -9.60 8.78
CA ILE A 50 12.22 -10.09 7.61
C ILE A 50 11.60 -8.90 6.87
N VAL A 51 11.68 -8.93 5.55
CA VAL A 51 10.90 -8.08 4.65
C VAL A 51 9.84 -8.93 3.94
N TYR A 52 8.60 -8.40 3.88
CA TYR A 52 7.47 -8.96 3.16
C TYR A 52 7.09 -8.02 2.02
N TRP A 53 6.74 -8.56 0.86
CA TRP A 53 6.27 -7.74 -0.26
C TRP A 53 5.26 -8.48 -1.13
N THR A 54 4.51 -7.70 -1.90
CA THR A 54 3.63 -8.20 -2.94
C THR A 54 4.28 -8.08 -4.31
N ASN A 55 3.97 -8.99 -5.22
CA ASN A 55 4.29 -8.89 -6.64
C ASN A 55 3.00 -8.91 -7.45
N MET A 56 2.80 -7.92 -8.30
CA MET A 56 1.55 -7.70 -9.05
C MET A 56 1.30 -8.70 -10.19
N GLY A 57 2.20 -9.64 -10.43
CA GLY A 57 2.10 -10.57 -11.54
C GLY A 57 2.64 -10.03 -12.86
N SER A 58 2.45 -10.79 -13.94
CA SER A 58 3.09 -10.54 -15.26
C SER A 58 2.30 -9.61 -16.19
N GLY A 59 1.04 -9.31 -15.86
CA GLY A 59 0.15 -8.54 -16.75
C GLY A 59 0.14 -7.04 -16.49
N ILE A 60 0.96 -6.53 -15.56
CA ILE A 60 0.91 -5.13 -15.12
C ILE A 60 2.05 -4.31 -15.72
N HIS A 61 1.69 -3.24 -16.41
CA HIS A 61 2.59 -2.24 -16.96
C HIS A 61 2.32 -0.90 -16.28
N LEU A 62 3.16 -0.52 -15.30
CA LEU A 62 2.99 0.73 -14.52
C LEU A 62 3.21 2.01 -15.34
N ILE A 63 3.94 1.93 -16.46
CA ILE A 63 4.39 3.11 -17.23
C ILE A 63 3.58 3.34 -18.50
N ASP A 64 2.89 2.32 -19.00
CA ASP A 64 2.16 2.38 -20.28
C ASP A 64 0.64 2.48 -20.10
N GLY A 65 0.18 2.89 -18.92
CA GLY A 65 -1.26 2.94 -18.60
C GLY A 65 -1.84 1.61 -18.13
N ASP A 66 -3.12 1.62 -17.86
CA ASP A 66 -3.89 0.46 -17.42
C ASP A 66 -3.76 -0.75 -18.37
N PRO A 67 -3.99 -1.96 -17.86
CA PRO A 67 -3.91 -3.17 -18.68
C PRO A 67 -4.73 -2.99 -19.95
N VAL A 68 -4.19 -3.49 -21.07
CA VAL A 68 -4.85 -3.40 -22.37
C VAL A 68 -6.32 -3.73 -22.22
N SER A 69 -7.18 -2.74 -22.48
CA SER A 69 -8.64 -2.84 -22.33
C SER A 69 -9.15 -4.17 -22.90
N GLY A 70 -9.72 -5.01 -22.02
CA GLY A 70 -10.31 -6.28 -22.37
C GLY A 70 -9.44 -7.53 -22.17
N ALA A 71 -8.18 -7.42 -21.79
CA ALA A 71 -7.38 -8.58 -21.41
C ALA A 71 -7.65 -8.95 -19.93
N VAL A 72 -8.02 -10.20 -19.67
CA VAL A 72 -8.08 -10.74 -18.30
C VAL A 72 -6.65 -10.81 -17.77
N PRO A 73 -6.31 -10.12 -16.67
CA PRO A 73 -4.97 -10.22 -16.12
C PRO A 73 -4.67 -11.65 -15.69
N PRO A 74 -3.43 -12.12 -15.84
CA PRO A 74 -3.03 -13.41 -15.30
C PRO A 74 -3.25 -13.43 -13.78
N ASN A 75 -3.77 -14.55 -13.26
CA ASN A 75 -3.90 -14.74 -11.80
C ASN A 75 -2.56 -15.25 -11.24
N ASP A 76 -1.48 -14.47 -11.42
CA ASP A 76 -0.11 -14.91 -11.14
C ASP A 76 0.66 -13.98 -10.19
N GLY A 77 -0.06 -13.14 -9.45
CA GLY A 77 0.50 -12.37 -8.35
C GLY A 77 0.94 -13.26 -7.18
N THR A 78 1.91 -12.81 -6.40
CA THR A 78 2.48 -13.54 -5.24
C THR A 78 2.66 -12.63 -4.04
N ILE A 79 2.69 -13.23 -2.84
CA ILE A 79 3.20 -12.60 -1.62
C ILE A 79 4.49 -13.32 -1.26
N GLU A 80 5.54 -12.58 -0.97
CA GLU A 80 6.88 -13.13 -0.77
C GLU A 80 7.54 -12.53 0.47
N SER A 81 8.60 -13.18 0.94
CA SER A 81 9.44 -12.69 2.03
C SER A 81 10.91 -13.05 1.82
N ALA A 82 11.79 -12.27 2.45
CA ALA A 82 13.22 -12.58 2.58
C ALA A 82 13.74 -12.04 3.92
N LYS A 83 14.97 -12.42 4.28
CA LYS A 83 15.71 -11.73 5.32
C LYS A 83 16.12 -10.33 4.83
N LEU A 84 16.38 -9.40 5.76
CA LEU A 84 16.83 -8.04 5.43
C LEU A 84 18.22 -8.00 4.76
N ASP A 85 18.95 -9.10 4.75
CA ASP A 85 20.19 -9.28 3.98
C ASP A 85 19.94 -9.91 2.59
N GLY A 86 18.68 -10.07 2.19
CA GLY A 86 18.26 -10.68 0.93
C GLY A 86 18.30 -12.20 0.91
N SER A 87 18.74 -12.86 1.98
CA SER A 87 18.75 -14.32 2.07
C SER A 87 17.37 -14.90 2.37
N GLU A 88 17.26 -16.22 2.30
CA GLU A 88 16.03 -16.97 2.62
C GLU A 88 14.77 -16.50 1.89
N HIS A 89 14.89 -16.10 0.63
CA HIS A 89 13.74 -15.71 -0.20
C HIS A 89 12.72 -16.86 -0.30
N ARG A 90 11.45 -16.56 -0.02
CA ARG A 90 10.32 -17.51 -0.02
C ARG A 90 9.09 -16.93 -0.68
N VAL A 91 8.37 -17.76 -1.42
CA VAL A 91 7.01 -17.47 -1.89
C VAL A 91 6.05 -17.97 -0.81
N LEU A 92 5.34 -17.05 -0.15
CA LEU A 92 4.37 -17.35 0.91
C LEU A 92 3.00 -17.67 0.32
N VAL A 93 2.51 -16.80 -0.58
CA VAL A 93 1.26 -17.03 -1.32
C VAL A 93 1.60 -17.19 -2.79
N PRO A 94 1.42 -18.40 -3.37
CA PRO A 94 1.83 -18.70 -4.73
C PRO A 94 0.89 -18.11 -5.78
N ALA A 95 1.35 -18.06 -7.02
CA ALA A 95 0.54 -17.78 -8.19
C ALA A 95 -0.72 -18.67 -8.25
N GLY A 96 -1.81 -18.14 -8.76
CA GLY A 96 -3.13 -18.78 -8.78
C GLY A 96 -4.04 -18.44 -7.61
N VAL A 97 -3.50 -17.80 -6.58
CA VAL A 97 -4.26 -17.40 -5.37
C VAL A 97 -4.61 -15.92 -5.41
N ALA A 98 -3.67 -15.05 -5.77
CA ALA A 98 -3.87 -13.61 -5.90
C ALA A 98 -3.72 -13.18 -7.36
N GLY A 99 -4.61 -12.29 -7.82
CA GLY A 99 -4.56 -11.72 -9.17
C GLY A 99 -3.46 -10.69 -9.27
N THR A 100 -3.68 -9.56 -8.63
CA THR A 100 -2.76 -8.42 -8.61
C THR A 100 -2.67 -7.87 -7.20
N PRO A 101 -1.95 -8.55 -6.30
CA PRO A 101 -1.80 -8.06 -4.93
C PRO A 101 -1.05 -6.72 -4.94
N LYS A 102 -1.65 -5.76 -4.24
CA LYS A 102 -1.21 -4.38 -4.12
C LYS A 102 -0.62 -4.15 -2.73
N GLU A 103 -0.97 -3.04 -2.08
CA GLU A 103 -0.46 -2.74 -0.75
C GLU A 103 -0.74 -3.85 0.26
N LEU A 104 0.21 -4.05 1.18
CA LEU A 104 0.08 -5.01 2.27
C LEU A 104 0.38 -4.36 3.63
N VAL A 105 -0.15 -4.96 4.69
CA VAL A 105 0.13 -4.56 6.07
C VAL A 105 0.40 -5.79 6.93
N LEU A 106 1.34 -5.64 7.88
CA LEU A 106 1.77 -6.68 8.81
C LEU A 106 1.15 -6.48 10.20
N ASP A 107 0.38 -7.44 10.66
CA ASP A 107 0.01 -7.59 12.07
C ASP A 107 1.00 -8.51 12.77
N LYS A 108 2.06 -7.95 13.35
CA LYS A 108 3.09 -8.71 14.06
C LYS A 108 2.54 -9.54 15.23
N GLU A 109 1.66 -8.95 16.03
CA GLU A 109 1.12 -9.62 17.24
C GLU A 109 0.19 -10.76 16.87
N GLY A 110 -0.68 -10.56 15.86
CA GLY A 110 -1.60 -11.57 15.36
C GLY A 110 -0.91 -12.62 14.48
N GLY A 111 0.27 -12.31 13.94
CA GLY A 111 0.98 -13.17 13.00
C GLY A 111 0.31 -13.25 11.64
N PHE A 112 -0.23 -12.11 11.14
CA PHE A 112 -0.94 -12.05 9.88
C PHE A 112 -0.37 -10.99 8.93
N LEU A 113 -0.47 -11.29 7.64
CA LEU A 113 -0.36 -10.35 6.53
C LEU A 113 -1.77 -10.10 5.96
N TYR A 114 -2.07 -8.84 5.66
CA TYR A 114 -3.29 -8.43 4.97
C TYR A 114 -2.90 -7.69 3.71
N TRP A 115 -3.64 -7.87 2.62
CA TRP A 115 -3.38 -7.16 1.37
C TRP A 115 -4.64 -6.91 0.57
N CYS A 116 -4.58 -5.92 -0.31
CA CYS A 116 -5.56 -5.71 -1.36
C CYS A 116 -5.17 -6.48 -2.62
N ASP A 117 -6.13 -7.11 -3.27
CA ASP A 117 -5.96 -7.79 -4.56
C ASP A 117 -6.78 -7.03 -5.60
N ARG A 118 -6.10 -6.18 -6.41
CA ARG A 118 -6.75 -5.17 -7.26
C ARG A 118 -7.69 -5.81 -8.28
N GLU A 119 -7.19 -6.56 -9.23
CA GLU A 119 -8.00 -7.24 -10.23
C GLU A 119 -8.70 -8.48 -9.67
N GLY A 120 -8.26 -9.01 -8.54
CA GLY A 120 -9.00 -9.99 -7.75
C GLY A 120 -10.22 -9.39 -7.05
N MET A 121 -10.27 -8.04 -6.92
CA MET A 121 -11.38 -7.29 -6.30
C MET A 121 -11.69 -7.77 -4.88
N ARG A 122 -10.62 -7.89 -4.07
CA ARG A 122 -10.70 -8.49 -2.73
C ARG A 122 -9.77 -7.80 -1.74
N VAL A 123 -10.13 -7.92 -0.46
CA VAL A 123 -9.20 -7.75 0.66
C VAL A 123 -8.96 -9.12 1.29
N MET A 124 -7.71 -9.49 1.43
CA MET A 124 -7.25 -10.81 1.80
C MET A 124 -6.40 -10.79 3.06
N ARG A 125 -6.31 -11.94 3.73
CA ARG A 125 -5.43 -12.19 4.88
C ARG A 125 -4.80 -13.57 4.79
N ALA A 126 -3.56 -13.71 5.27
CA ALA A 126 -2.91 -15.00 5.51
C ALA A 126 -2.03 -14.92 6.75
N ARG A 127 -1.60 -16.06 7.28
CA ARG A 127 -0.50 -16.11 8.26
C ARG A 127 0.80 -15.60 7.62
N THR A 128 1.72 -15.13 8.45
CA THR A 128 3.06 -14.70 8.00
C THR A 128 3.90 -15.82 7.37
N ASP A 129 3.49 -17.07 7.52
CA ASP A 129 4.07 -18.24 6.85
C ASP A 129 3.36 -18.61 5.52
N GLY A 130 2.32 -17.85 5.14
CA GLY A 130 1.51 -18.08 3.94
C GLY A 130 0.34 -19.03 4.12
N SER A 131 0.15 -19.62 5.30
CA SER A 131 -0.98 -20.50 5.60
C SER A 131 -2.28 -19.70 5.88
N GLU A 132 -3.41 -20.38 5.97
CA GLU A 132 -4.72 -19.83 6.34
C GLU A 132 -5.16 -18.63 5.47
N VAL A 133 -4.94 -18.69 4.16
CA VAL A 133 -5.38 -17.65 3.22
C VAL A 133 -6.90 -17.48 3.31
N THR A 134 -7.34 -16.27 3.64
CA THR A 134 -8.75 -15.96 3.89
C THR A 134 -9.16 -14.70 3.14
N GLU A 135 -10.33 -14.72 2.54
CA GLU A 135 -10.95 -13.55 1.93
C GLU A 135 -11.81 -12.83 2.97
N LEU A 136 -11.54 -11.55 3.19
CA LEU A 136 -12.24 -10.70 4.17
C LEU A 136 -13.31 -9.83 3.52
N VAL A 137 -13.04 -9.33 2.30
CA VAL A 137 -13.97 -8.49 1.52
C VAL A 137 -13.89 -8.94 0.08
N ARG A 138 -15.05 -8.98 -0.60
CA ARG A 138 -15.15 -9.16 -2.05
C ARG A 138 -15.98 -8.04 -2.65
N THR A 139 -15.42 -7.33 -3.61
CA THR A 139 -16.07 -6.20 -4.29
C THR A 139 -16.53 -6.54 -5.71
N GLY A 140 -16.09 -7.70 -6.25
CA GLY A 140 -16.45 -8.19 -7.58
C GLY A 140 -16.07 -9.65 -7.79
N ASN A 141 -16.36 -10.17 -8.97
CA ASN A 141 -16.12 -11.57 -9.36
C ASN A 141 -15.01 -11.65 -10.42
N PHE A 142 -13.88 -12.24 -10.06
CA PHE A 142 -12.83 -12.55 -11.03
C PHE A 142 -13.22 -13.74 -11.91
N PRO A 143 -13.02 -13.70 -13.24
CA PRO A 143 -12.51 -12.57 -14.04
C PRO A 143 -13.60 -11.66 -14.63
N ALA A 144 -14.87 -11.89 -14.31
CA ALA A 144 -16.02 -11.25 -14.97
C ALA A 144 -16.05 -9.73 -14.81
N ASP A 145 -15.67 -9.23 -13.62
CA ASP A 145 -15.79 -7.82 -13.24
C ASP A 145 -14.43 -7.08 -13.27
N THR A 146 -13.35 -7.70 -13.76
CA THR A 146 -12.00 -7.12 -13.74
C THR A 146 -11.87 -5.79 -14.52
N GLY A 147 -12.76 -5.51 -15.45
CA GLY A 147 -12.81 -4.24 -16.17
C GLY A 147 -13.49 -3.10 -15.40
N ASP A 148 -14.11 -3.38 -14.26
CA ASP A 148 -14.77 -2.37 -13.42
C ASP A 148 -13.79 -1.84 -12.35
N ALA A 149 -13.08 -0.76 -12.69
CA ALA A 149 -12.08 -0.18 -11.79
C ALA A 149 -12.66 0.37 -10.49
N THR A 150 -13.97 0.61 -10.40
CA THR A 150 -14.62 1.02 -9.15
C THR A 150 -14.61 -0.07 -8.08
N ARG A 151 -14.29 -1.33 -8.47
CA ARG A 151 -14.18 -2.51 -7.59
C ARG A 151 -12.76 -2.83 -7.17
N HIS A 152 -11.76 -2.12 -7.72
CA HIS A 152 -10.35 -2.40 -7.52
C HIS A 152 -9.87 -1.95 -6.14
N CYS A 153 -9.58 -2.91 -5.24
CA CYS A 153 -8.99 -2.66 -3.92
C CYS A 153 -7.48 -2.46 -4.06
N VAL A 154 -6.92 -1.39 -3.46
CA VAL A 154 -5.51 -1.02 -3.65
C VAL A 154 -4.75 -0.85 -2.34
N GLY A 155 -5.02 0.20 -1.56
CA GLY A 155 -4.37 0.49 -0.29
C GLY A 155 -5.06 -0.19 0.88
N ILE A 156 -4.31 -0.46 1.96
CA ILE A 156 -4.84 -1.09 3.16
C ILE A 156 -4.13 -0.59 4.42
N ALA A 157 -4.88 -0.36 5.50
CA ALA A 157 -4.35 -0.06 6.82
C ALA A 157 -5.16 -0.75 7.91
N LEU A 158 -4.54 -1.01 9.07
CA LEU A 158 -5.19 -1.67 10.21
C LEU A 158 -5.27 -0.72 11.40
N ASP A 159 -6.46 -0.57 11.95
CA ASP A 159 -6.72 0.05 13.25
C ASP A 159 -7.05 -1.03 14.28
N LYS A 160 -6.02 -1.76 14.70
CA LYS A 160 -6.16 -2.86 15.66
C LYS A 160 -6.78 -2.43 17.00
N PRO A 161 -6.42 -1.28 17.60
CA PRO A 161 -7.02 -0.82 18.84
C PRO A 161 -8.55 -0.68 18.77
N ASN A 162 -9.08 -0.32 17.61
CA ASN A 162 -10.52 -0.17 17.37
C ASN A 162 -11.14 -1.38 16.63
N GLY A 163 -10.33 -2.37 16.27
CA GLY A 163 -10.78 -3.59 15.60
C GLY A 163 -11.21 -3.40 14.15
N HIS A 164 -10.62 -2.43 13.43
CA HIS A 164 -10.99 -2.09 12.06
C HIS A 164 -9.86 -2.30 11.05
N LEU A 165 -10.24 -2.61 9.83
CA LEU A 165 -9.42 -2.48 8.63
C LEU A 165 -10.01 -1.37 7.73
N TYR A 166 -9.11 -0.66 7.04
CA TYR A 166 -9.43 0.37 6.05
C TYR A 166 -8.84 -0.03 4.71
N TRP A 167 -9.53 0.26 3.61
CA TRP A 167 -8.98 0.05 2.26
C TRP A 167 -9.49 1.10 1.29
N THR A 168 -8.73 1.29 0.22
CA THR A 168 -9.11 2.14 -0.90
C THR A 168 -9.71 1.33 -2.03
N GLN A 169 -10.66 1.92 -2.76
CA GLN A 169 -11.06 1.53 -4.10
C GLN A 169 -10.77 2.71 -5.01
N LYS A 170 -9.78 2.54 -5.90
CA LYS A 170 -9.20 3.67 -6.62
C LYS A 170 -10.13 4.33 -7.65
N GLY A 171 -11.07 3.57 -8.21
CA GLY A 171 -11.88 4.01 -9.35
C GLY A 171 -11.11 4.00 -10.69
N PRO A 172 -11.78 4.37 -11.78
CA PRO A 172 -11.11 4.60 -13.06
C PRO A 172 -10.18 5.81 -13.00
N PRO A 173 -9.11 5.87 -13.81
CA PRO A 173 -8.21 7.01 -13.86
C PRO A 173 -8.97 8.33 -14.11
N ASP A 174 -8.63 9.37 -13.36
CA ASP A 174 -9.18 10.74 -13.47
C ASP A 174 -10.72 10.86 -13.41
N ALA A 175 -11.42 9.83 -12.94
CA ALA A 175 -12.89 9.81 -12.93
C ALA A 175 -13.50 10.45 -11.68
N GLY A 176 -12.73 10.64 -10.60
CA GLY A 176 -13.26 11.13 -9.33
C GLY A 176 -14.23 10.14 -8.67
N GLU A 177 -14.04 8.85 -8.90
CA GLU A 177 -14.90 7.77 -8.35
C GLU A 177 -14.19 6.96 -7.25
N GLY A 178 -13.05 7.45 -6.79
CA GLY A 178 -12.29 6.83 -5.72
C GLY A 178 -13.02 6.86 -4.38
N ARG A 179 -12.78 5.85 -3.54
CA ARG A 179 -13.47 5.68 -2.25
C ARG A 179 -12.53 5.11 -1.20
N ILE A 180 -12.80 5.44 0.07
CA ILE A 180 -12.19 4.81 1.25
C ILE A 180 -13.28 4.12 2.06
N PHE A 181 -13.04 2.87 2.42
CA PHE A 181 -13.94 2.03 3.18
C PHE A 181 -13.34 1.61 4.52
N ARG A 182 -14.22 1.20 5.44
CA ARG A 182 -13.90 0.58 6.73
C ARG A 182 -14.77 -0.65 6.95
N ALA A 183 -14.21 -1.67 7.62
CA ALA A 183 -14.95 -2.80 8.16
C ALA A 183 -14.21 -3.37 9.39
N GLY A 184 -14.79 -4.32 10.11
CA GLY A 184 -14.11 -5.05 11.17
C GLY A 184 -12.93 -5.89 10.64
N LEU A 185 -11.93 -6.14 11.49
CA LEU A 185 -10.75 -6.96 11.13
C LEU A 185 -11.11 -8.40 10.74
N ASP A 186 -12.15 -8.95 11.37
CA ASP A 186 -12.64 -10.28 11.06
C ASP A 186 -13.98 -10.20 10.29
N LEU A 187 -14.23 -11.22 9.48
CA LEU A 187 -15.54 -11.37 8.86
C LEU A 187 -16.56 -11.72 9.94
N PRO A 188 -17.69 -10.98 10.07
CA PRO A 188 -18.72 -11.28 11.05
C PRO A 188 -19.23 -12.72 10.91
N ALA A 189 -19.54 -13.36 12.04
CA ALA A 189 -19.98 -14.75 12.05
C ALA A 189 -21.22 -14.95 11.14
N GLY A 190 -21.10 -15.87 10.18
CA GLY A 190 -22.16 -16.17 9.19
C GLY A 190 -22.25 -15.20 8.02
N ALA A 191 -21.47 -14.12 7.99
CA ALA A 191 -21.41 -13.23 6.84
C ALA A 191 -20.59 -13.83 5.70
N GLN A 192 -20.83 -13.33 4.49
CA GLN A 192 -20.01 -13.64 3.32
C GLN A 192 -19.15 -12.41 2.97
N PRO A 193 -17.95 -12.59 2.36
CA PRO A 193 -17.08 -11.48 2.00
C PRO A 193 -17.70 -10.43 1.07
N ASP A 194 -18.64 -10.83 0.23
CA ASP A 194 -19.39 -9.98 -0.72
C ASP A 194 -20.67 -9.37 -0.11
N ALA A 195 -21.02 -9.75 1.13
CA ALA A 195 -22.24 -9.32 1.81
C ALA A 195 -21.98 -9.02 3.31
N ARG A 196 -20.89 -8.34 3.61
CA ARG A 196 -20.55 -7.90 4.98
C ARG A 196 -21.53 -6.84 5.48
N PRO A 197 -22.20 -7.05 6.61
CA PRO A 197 -23.13 -6.06 7.17
C PRO A 197 -22.43 -4.85 7.85
N ASP A 198 -21.14 -4.96 8.12
CA ASP A 198 -20.32 -3.98 8.83
C ASP A 198 -19.45 -3.12 7.89
N LEU A 199 -19.71 -3.17 6.59
CA LEU A 199 -18.99 -2.39 5.59
C LEU A 199 -19.50 -0.94 5.57
N GLU A 200 -18.59 0.01 5.72
CA GLU A 200 -18.87 1.45 5.70
C GLU A 200 -18.05 2.14 4.61
N CYS A 201 -18.71 2.92 3.75
CA CYS A 201 -18.01 3.88 2.86
C CYS A 201 -17.80 5.18 3.64
N LEU A 202 -16.55 5.55 3.88
CA LEU A 202 -16.19 6.70 4.71
C LEU A 202 -15.98 7.97 3.88
N LEU A 203 -15.39 7.84 2.71
CA LEU A 203 -15.18 8.91 1.73
C LEU A 203 -15.50 8.36 0.35
N ASP A 204 -16.06 9.21 -0.50
CA ASP A 204 -16.32 8.97 -1.91
C ASP A 204 -15.89 10.17 -2.75
N GLN A 205 -15.97 10.04 -4.07
CA GLN A 205 -15.61 11.08 -5.03
C GLN A 205 -14.17 11.59 -4.85
N LEU A 206 -13.27 10.69 -4.42
CA LEU A 206 -11.83 10.97 -4.39
C LEU A 206 -11.24 10.83 -5.80
N PRO A 207 -10.14 11.54 -6.09
CA PRO A 207 -9.46 11.42 -7.39
C PRO A 207 -9.11 9.98 -7.74
N GLU A 208 -8.11 9.41 -7.06
CA GLU A 208 -7.67 8.03 -7.23
C GLU A 208 -6.86 7.60 -5.99
N PRO A 209 -7.52 7.30 -4.85
CA PRO A 209 -6.81 6.96 -3.62
C PRO A 209 -6.06 5.63 -3.76
N ILE A 210 -4.77 5.64 -3.40
CA ILE A 210 -3.87 4.50 -3.59
C ILE A 210 -3.55 3.85 -2.25
N ASP A 211 -2.58 4.34 -1.50
CA ASP A 211 -2.10 3.73 -0.28
C ASP A 211 -2.63 4.41 0.97
N LEU A 212 -2.65 3.68 2.09
CA LEU A 212 -3.13 4.14 3.40
C LEU A 212 -2.11 3.84 4.50
N ASP A 213 -1.99 4.75 5.47
CA ASP A 213 -1.34 4.46 6.76
C ASP A 213 -2.05 5.19 7.90
N ILE A 214 -1.88 4.72 9.15
CA ILE A 214 -2.57 5.24 10.32
C ILE A 214 -1.58 5.69 11.40
N ASP A 215 -1.65 6.97 11.77
CA ASP A 215 -1.08 7.44 13.03
C ASP A 215 -2.05 7.14 14.18
N HIS A 216 -1.82 6.03 14.89
CA HIS A 216 -2.64 5.61 16.04
C HIS A 216 -2.54 6.58 17.22
N ARG A 217 -1.44 7.33 17.35
CA ARG A 217 -1.23 8.30 18.43
C ARG A 217 -2.25 9.43 18.35
N ASP A 218 -2.47 9.94 17.13
CA ASP A 218 -3.36 11.07 16.88
C ASP A 218 -4.71 10.62 16.28
N SER A 219 -4.90 9.32 16.03
CA SER A 219 -6.06 8.73 15.35
C SER A 219 -6.29 9.40 13.99
N MET A 220 -5.26 9.44 13.16
CA MET A 220 -5.30 10.06 11.83
C MET A 220 -5.04 9.01 10.77
N LEU A 221 -5.90 8.96 9.75
CA LEU A 221 -5.67 8.20 8.52
C LEU A 221 -4.97 9.11 7.52
N TYR A 222 -3.93 8.59 6.87
CA TYR A 222 -3.20 9.24 5.78
C TYR A 222 -3.39 8.44 4.51
N TRP A 223 -3.42 9.11 3.35
CA TRP A 223 -3.47 8.43 2.06
C TRP A 223 -2.87 9.26 0.94
N THR A 224 -2.30 8.57 -0.04
CA THR A 224 -1.92 9.15 -1.33
C THR A 224 -3.11 9.15 -2.28
N ASP A 225 -3.25 10.20 -3.05
CA ASP A 225 -4.25 10.33 -4.09
C ASP A 225 -3.55 10.64 -5.42
N ARG A 226 -3.78 9.84 -6.44
CA ARG A 226 -3.34 10.05 -7.81
C ARG A 226 -4.39 10.85 -8.57
N GLY A 227 -4.25 10.93 -9.90
CA GLY A 227 -5.26 11.52 -10.76
C GLY A 227 -5.06 13.01 -11.00
N ASP A 228 -6.11 13.64 -11.50
CA ASP A 228 -6.09 15.02 -12.00
C ASP A 228 -5.79 16.04 -10.89
N ASP A 229 -4.75 16.85 -11.08
CA ASP A 229 -4.33 17.93 -10.16
C ASP A 229 -5.45 18.97 -9.91
N THR A 230 -6.39 19.14 -10.84
CA THR A 230 -7.50 20.10 -10.70
C THR A 230 -8.55 19.65 -9.69
N HIS A 231 -8.51 18.36 -9.28
CA HIS A 231 -9.47 17.76 -8.34
C HIS A 231 -8.79 17.20 -7.08
N ASP A 232 -7.70 17.81 -6.62
CA ASP A 232 -6.89 17.35 -5.50
C ASP A 232 -6.21 16.00 -5.74
N GLY A 233 -5.96 15.60 -6.99
CA GLY A 233 -5.07 14.50 -7.35
C GLY A 233 -3.61 14.84 -7.08
N ASN A 234 -2.75 13.83 -7.19
CA ASN A 234 -1.30 13.93 -6.95
C ASN A 234 -0.96 14.56 -5.59
N THR A 235 -1.66 14.09 -4.54
CA THR A 235 -1.58 14.66 -3.20
C THR A 235 -1.34 13.61 -2.11
N LEU A 236 -0.77 14.06 -0.99
CA LEU A 236 -0.84 13.38 0.30
C LEU A 236 -1.93 14.02 1.13
N ASN A 237 -2.84 13.23 1.65
CA ASN A 237 -3.99 13.65 2.43
C ASN A 237 -3.97 13.03 3.83
N ARG A 238 -4.72 13.64 4.76
CA ARG A 238 -5.10 13.00 6.03
C ARG A 238 -6.51 13.38 6.46
N ALA A 239 -7.07 12.57 7.35
CA ALA A 239 -8.34 12.86 8.02
C ALA A 239 -8.38 12.26 9.42
N LYS A 240 -9.16 12.86 10.32
CA LYS A 240 -9.36 12.37 11.69
C LYS A 240 -10.27 11.15 11.69
N ILE A 241 -9.80 10.06 12.29
CA ILE A 241 -10.61 8.86 12.53
C ILE A 241 -11.53 9.08 13.73
N SER A 242 -12.81 8.75 13.58
CA SER A 242 -13.80 8.76 14.64
C SER A 242 -14.79 7.60 14.50
N ALA A 243 -15.62 7.41 15.52
CA ALA A 243 -16.72 6.44 15.44
C ALA A 243 -17.72 6.76 14.31
N ALA A 244 -17.89 8.04 13.98
CA ALA A 244 -18.78 8.49 12.92
C ALA A 244 -18.15 8.45 11.50
N GLY A 245 -16.89 8.04 11.38
CA GLY A 245 -16.17 7.98 10.13
C GLY A 245 -14.94 8.90 10.11
N LEU A 246 -14.61 9.45 8.95
CA LEU A 246 -13.51 10.38 8.75
C LEU A 246 -13.98 11.83 8.76
N ALA A 247 -13.25 12.70 9.44
CA ALA A 247 -13.55 14.13 9.55
C ALA A 247 -12.29 14.97 9.31
N ASP A 248 -12.50 16.27 9.09
CA ASP A 248 -11.43 17.29 8.98
C ASP A 248 -10.35 16.89 7.94
N ARG A 249 -10.80 16.45 6.75
CA ARG A 249 -9.89 16.12 5.64
C ARG A 249 -9.00 17.31 5.31
N GLU A 250 -7.71 17.03 5.16
CA GLU A 250 -6.69 18.01 4.86
C GLU A 250 -5.69 17.49 3.83
N VAL A 251 -5.33 18.32 2.86
CA VAL A 251 -4.22 18.07 1.94
C VAL A 251 -2.92 18.55 2.59
N LEU A 252 -1.94 17.66 2.69
CA LEU A 252 -0.64 17.92 3.32
C LEU A 252 0.44 18.28 2.32
N ALA A 253 0.48 17.61 1.18
CA ALA A 253 1.42 17.85 0.10
C ALA A 253 0.72 17.74 -1.24
N ARG A 254 1.27 18.43 -2.23
CA ARG A 254 0.78 18.46 -3.63
C ARG A 254 1.92 18.18 -4.61
N ASP A 255 1.59 18.12 -5.87
CA ASP A 255 2.56 17.96 -6.97
C ASP A 255 3.39 16.66 -6.84
N LEU A 256 2.78 15.58 -6.34
CA LEU A 256 3.33 14.24 -6.44
C LEU A 256 3.33 13.82 -7.92
N GLN A 257 4.32 13.04 -8.33
CA GLN A 257 4.37 12.49 -9.69
C GLN A 257 3.75 11.10 -9.71
N GLU A 258 2.42 11.02 -9.64
CA GLU A 258 1.67 9.79 -9.45
C GLU A 258 2.05 9.14 -8.09
N GLY A 259 1.59 9.73 -6.97
CA GLY A 259 1.88 9.25 -5.61
C GLY A 259 1.38 7.83 -5.39
N ILE A 260 2.25 6.95 -4.87
CA ILE A 260 1.94 5.54 -4.64
C ILE A 260 1.98 5.23 -3.14
N GLY A 261 3.15 4.94 -2.59
CA GLY A 261 3.28 4.47 -1.22
C GLY A 261 3.29 5.61 -0.20
N VAL A 262 2.74 5.35 0.98
CA VAL A 262 2.87 6.22 2.16
C VAL A 262 3.29 5.40 3.37
N SER A 263 4.23 5.91 4.15
CA SER A 263 4.62 5.32 5.43
C SER A 263 4.88 6.40 6.47
N LEU A 264 4.51 6.14 7.72
CA LEU A 264 4.59 7.09 8.81
C LEU A 264 5.72 6.74 9.78
N ASP A 265 6.40 7.77 10.29
CA ASP A 265 7.14 7.76 11.54
C ASP A 265 6.41 8.64 12.57
N PRO A 266 5.44 8.07 13.32
CA PRO A 266 4.67 8.85 14.28
C PRO A 266 5.51 9.43 15.43
N ARG A 267 6.64 8.80 15.76
CA ARG A 267 7.56 9.30 16.82
C ARG A 267 8.33 10.52 16.35
N GLY A 268 8.89 10.44 15.13
CA GLY A 268 9.60 11.55 14.50
C GLY A 268 8.67 12.61 13.88
N ARG A 269 7.35 12.38 13.91
CA ARG A 269 6.33 13.26 13.32
C ARG A 269 6.57 13.46 11.82
N ARG A 270 6.82 12.37 11.10
CA ARG A 270 7.13 12.39 9.67
C ARG A 270 6.22 11.46 8.89
N ALA A 271 5.91 11.86 7.66
CA ALA A 271 5.35 11.02 6.63
C ALA A 271 6.32 10.93 5.46
N PHE A 272 6.43 9.75 4.87
CA PHE A 272 7.25 9.49 3.69
C PHE A 272 6.34 9.04 2.55
N VAL A 273 6.59 9.54 1.35
CA VAL A 273 5.80 9.24 0.16
C VAL A 273 6.72 8.87 -0.99
N THR A 274 6.37 7.81 -1.71
CA THR A 274 6.98 7.45 -2.99
C THR A 274 6.08 7.80 -4.15
N ASP A 275 6.67 8.07 -5.31
CA ASP A 275 5.94 8.32 -6.54
C ASP A 275 6.56 7.61 -7.77
N LEU A 276 5.81 7.55 -8.87
CA LEU A 276 6.28 6.94 -10.11
C LEU A 276 7.38 7.76 -10.80
N GLY A 277 7.59 9.02 -10.38
CA GLY A 277 8.73 9.84 -10.81
C GLY A 277 10.06 9.44 -10.17
N GLY A 278 10.05 8.50 -9.23
CA GLY A 278 11.25 8.03 -8.52
C GLY A 278 11.64 8.91 -7.33
N ASN A 279 10.72 9.69 -6.81
CA ASN A 279 10.97 10.53 -5.65
C ASN A 279 10.60 9.82 -4.35
N VAL A 280 11.37 10.12 -3.31
CA VAL A 280 11.00 9.87 -1.92
C VAL A 280 10.93 11.24 -1.24
N ARG A 281 9.73 11.64 -0.85
CA ARG A 281 9.47 12.90 -0.15
C ARG A 281 9.30 12.65 1.34
N GLU A 282 9.88 13.50 2.17
CA GLU A 282 9.66 13.54 3.61
C GLU A 282 8.86 14.77 3.96
N LEU A 283 7.83 14.61 4.78
CA LEU A 283 6.99 15.69 5.28
C LEU A 283 6.94 15.64 6.81
N ASN A 284 7.19 16.77 7.47
CA ASN A 284 6.84 16.93 8.89
C ASN A 284 5.33 17.11 9.02
N ILE A 285 4.64 16.18 9.70
CA ILE A 285 3.17 16.14 9.75
C ILE A 285 2.53 17.24 10.61
N ASP A 286 3.31 17.92 11.48
CA ASP A 286 2.82 19.01 12.32
C ASP A 286 2.98 20.37 11.62
N THR A 287 4.15 20.62 11.06
CA THR A 287 4.48 21.90 10.41
C THR A 287 4.13 21.95 8.94
N LYS A 288 3.84 20.77 8.33
CA LYS A 288 3.67 20.57 6.88
C LYS A 288 4.89 21.01 6.06
N HIS A 289 6.03 21.12 6.73
CA HIS A 289 7.27 21.41 6.03
C HIS A 289 7.71 20.15 5.26
N GLU A 290 7.76 20.28 3.96
CA GLU A 290 8.27 19.25 3.08
C GLU A 290 9.79 19.40 2.93
N SER A 291 10.49 18.31 3.16
CA SER A 291 11.90 18.16 2.81
C SER A 291 12.03 17.06 1.76
N HIS A 292 12.87 17.30 0.78
CA HIS A 292 13.18 16.30 -0.21
C HIS A 292 14.14 15.30 0.41
N PHE A 293 13.65 14.08 0.72
CA PHE A 293 14.50 13.03 1.30
C PHE A 293 15.58 12.61 0.30
N THR A 294 15.16 12.20 -0.88
CA THR A 294 16.07 11.92 -2.00
C THR A 294 15.29 11.80 -3.30
N THR A 295 15.92 12.19 -4.41
CA THR A 295 15.48 11.77 -5.74
C THR A 295 16.39 10.64 -6.19
N ILE A 296 15.86 9.45 -6.26
CA ILE A 296 16.55 8.32 -6.84
C ILE A 296 16.08 8.17 -8.30
N SER A 297 16.08 9.28 -9.03
CA SER A 297 15.55 9.36 -10.40
C SER A 297 16.19 8.36 -11.35
N HIS A 298 17.44 7.92 -11.05
CA HIS A 298 18.09 6.84 -11.80
C HIS A 298 17.52 5.45 -11.52
N LEU A 299 16.72 5.30 -10.47
CA LEU A 299 16.04 4.04 -10.14
C LEU A 299 14.67 3.93 -10.85
N GLY A 300 14.17 5.01 -11.47
CA GLY A 300 12.85 5.01 -12.13
C GLY A 300 11.70 4.95 -11.12
N ALA A 301 10.56 4.42 -11.56
CA ALA A 301 9.32 4.39 -10.76
C ALA A 301 9.48 3.65 -9.44
N LEU A 302 9.02 4.27 -8.34
CA LEU A 302 8.92 3.68 -7.02
C LEU A 302 7.46 3.36 -6.69
N THR A 303 7.25 2.28 -5.95
CA THR A 303 5.92 1.85 -5.51
C THR A 303 5.83 1.90 -3.98
N GLY A 304 5.66 0.79 -3.29
CA GLY A 304 5.51 0.76 -1.84
C GLY A 304 6.73 1.26 -1.07
N ILE A 305 6.46 1.69 0.16
CA ILE A 305 7.46 2.20 1.11
C ILE A 305 7.12 1.75 2.52
N ASP A 306 8.15 1.44 3.31
CA ASP A 306 7.98 1.20 4.75
C ASP A 306 9.11 1.86 5.55
N TYR A 307 8.74 2.56 6.62
CA TYR A 307 9.69 3.14 7.58
C TYR A 307 9.99 2.11 8.66
N ALA A 308 11.26 1.79 8.83
CA ALA A 308 11.76 0.87 9.84
C ALA A 308 12.60 1.61 10.88
N ASP A 309 12.14 1.59 12.13
CA ASP A 309 12.89 2.12 13.29
C ASP A 309 13.87 1.00 13.73
N LEU A 310 15.16 1.11 13.31
CA LEU A 310 16.19 0.09 13.49
C LEU A 310 16.86 0.15 14.88
#